data_454d2dbb1431bd443b81a95de2c2185f
#
_entry.id   454d2dbb1431bd443b81a95de2c2185f
#
_cell.length_a   1.000
_cell.length_b   1.000
_cell.length_c   1.000
_cell.angle_alpha   90.00
_cell.angle_beta   90.00
_cell.angle_gamma   90.00
#
_symmetry.space_group_name_H-M   'P 1'
#
loop_
_entity.id
_entity.type
_entity.pdbx_description
1 polymer ?
#
loop_
_entity_poly.entity_id
_entity_poly.type
_entity_poly.pdbx_seq_one_letter_code
_entity_poly.pdbx_strand_id
1 'polypeptide(L)'
;MSHRKQVIFLYLFFDILASLVTWCLFFTFRKYNVDHSVIQHLNEALLNDYKFYIGLGACPLYWVFLHAFAGCYNKIFQKSRLKELGNTLIITLIGCLLFFFAFILDDHVIVYNDYLLYFLILLGLQFFTTYIPRVCITTATINKIRSGKISFRTLIIGSDEVAMQTYKAIVERNPNAGNCIVGYIKMANDDPDVMGQVLPCCGTIDQLVEVVKKQKIKELVIAIQNGKRKHIESIITMIMDYDVNLKIIPQMQDLLMGTVKVSSVLYEPLISITPDYLPDWQKHMKRCLDILFSLLAILILLPVYLFLIIGVKSSSKGPVFYLQERIGLHGKPFKIIKFRSMIENAEQSTPQLSSTHDPRITRFGKFMRKTRLDETPQFFNVLIGDMSLVGPRPERQYYIDQIVEKAPYYKLLFRIRPGITSWGEVKFGYAENVDEMIERLRWDILYIENMSLQLDLKILIYTVLIVLKRAGK
;
A
#
# COMPACT_ATOMS: atom_id res chain seq x y z
N MET A 1 -19.71 -12.55 13.14
CA MET A 1 -18.55 -11.66 12.92
C MET A 1 -17.46 -12.47 12.24
N SER A 2 -16.81 -12.00 11.15
CA SER A 2 -15.75 -12.77 10.52
C SER A 2 -14.58 -12.94 11.50
N HIS A 3 -13.92 -14.09 11.53
CA HIS A 3 -12.77 -14.36 12.41
C HIS A 3 -11.72 -13.24 12.39
N ARG A 4 -11.53 -12.60 11.24
CA ARG A 4 -10.64 -11.44 11.09
C ARG A 4 -11.05 -10.27 11.99
N LYS A 5 -12.34 -9.91 12.00
CA LYS A 5 -12.84 -8.78 12.83
C LYS A 5 -12.71 -9.09 14.33
N GLN A 6 -12.89 -10.33 14.75
CA GLN A 6 -12.71 -10.74 16.16
C GLN A 6 -11.26 -10.57 16.60
N VAL A 7 -10.31 -11.01 15.79
CA VAL A 7 -8.89 -10.90 16.12
C VAL A 7 -8.45 -9.43 16.13
N ILE A 8 -8.90 -8.59 15.17
CA ILE A 8 -8.62 -7.13 15.17
C ILE A 8 -9.15 -6.51 16.46
N PHE A 9 -10.38 -6.83 16.84
CA PHE A 9 -10.99 -6.30 18.08
C PHE A 9 -10.17 -6.66 19.32
N LEU A 10 -9.68 -7.90 19.41
CA LEU A 10 -8.81 -8.32 20.51
C LEU A 10 -7.50 -7.52 20.55
N TYR A 11 -6.85 -7.32 19.40
CA TYR A 11 -5.65 -6.49 19.34
C TYR A 11 -5.92 -5.06 19.84
N LEU A 12 -6.97 -4.41 19.31
CA LEU A 12 -7.35 -3.06 19.72
C LEU A 12 -7.67 -2.97 21.22
N PHE A 13 -8.43 -3.92 21.73
CA PHE A 13 -8.79 -3.94 23.15
C PHE A 13 -7.56 -4.04 24.05
N PHE A 14 -6.67 -4.99 23.75
CA PHE A 14 -5.45 -5.15 24.55
C PHE A 14 -4.43 -4.03 24.36
N ASP A 15 -4.35 -3.40 23.20
CA ASP A 15 -3.49 -2.23 23.00
C ASP A 15 -3.99 -1.02 23.80
N ILE A 16 -5.30 -0.78 23.85
CA ILE A 16 -5.91 0.23 24.70
C ILE A 16 -5.63 -0.06 26.17
N LEU A 17 -5.86 -1.30 26.61
CA LEU A 17 -5.64 -1.71 27.99
C LEU A 17 -4.16 -1.57 28.38
N ALA A 18 -3.24 -2.00 27.51
CA ALA A 18 -1.80 -1.88 27.71
C ALA A 18 -1.36 -0.43 27.88
N SER A 19 -1.86 0.47 27.06
CA SER A 19 -1.53 1.90 27.14
C SER A 19 -2.09 2.56 28.40
N LEU A 20 -3.30 2.20 28.83
CA LEU A 20 -3.88 2.66 30.09
C LEU A 20 -3.05 2.18 31.30
N VAL A 21 -2.73 0.90 31.34
CA VAL A 21 -1.89 0.33 32.40
C VAL A 21 -0.53 0.98 32.44
N THR A 22 0.11 1.14 31.29
CA THR A 22 1.42 1.81 31.21
C THR A 22 1.34 3.24 31.70
N TRP A 23 0.32 4.00 31.29
CA TRP A 23 0.14 5.38 31.73
C TRP A 23 -0.04 5.48 33.25
N CYS A 24 -0.93 4.67 33.82
CA CYS A 24 -1.14 4.64 35.26
C CYS A 24 0.15 4.31 36.04
N LEU A 25 0.87 3.26 35.64
CA LEU A 25 2.09 2.85 36.30
C LEU A 25 3.21 3.88 36.15
N PHE A 26 3.40 4.41 34.95
CA PHE A 26 4.40 5.40 34.67
C PHE A 26 4.15 6.74 35.38
N PHE A 27 2.90 7.23 35.36
CA PHE A 27 2.52 8.46 36.03
C PHE A 27 2.69 8.35 37.54
N THR A 28 2.30 7.22 38.13
CA THR A 28 2.48 6.94 39.55
C THR A 28 3.95 6.89 39.91
N PHE A 29 4.77 6.17 39.15
CA PHE A 29 6.21 6.09 39.34
C PHE A 29 6.87 7.46 39.25
N ARG A 30 6.51 8.29 38.29
CA ARG A 30 7.05 9.63 38.10
C ARG A 30 6.70 10.54 39.28
N LYS A 31 5.44 10.56 39.72
CA LYS A 31 5.01 11.34 40.94
C LYS A 31 5.74 10.92 42.17
N TYR A 32 5.95 9.64 42.35
CA TYR A 32 6.71 9.10 43.50
C TYR A 32 8.17 9.59 43.56
N ASN A 33 8.85 9.68 42.42
CA ASN A 33 10.24 10.09 42.33
C ASN A 33 10.46 11.61 42.36
N VAL A 34 9.51 12.41 41.84
CA VAL A 34 9.62 13.88 41.80
C VAL A 34 9.24 14.51 43.16
N ASP A 35 8.31 13.91 43.88
CA ASP A 35 7.71 14.49 45.08
C ASP A 35 7.74 13.49 46.24
N HIS A 36 8.88 13.38 46.92
CA HIS A 36 9.02 12.51 48.07
C HIS A 36 8.08 12.82 49.25
N SER A 37 7.48 14.04 49.28
CA SER A 37 6.50 14.45 50.29
C SER A 37 5.09 13.83 50.05
N VAL A 38 4.82 13.31 48.85
CA VAL A 38 3.51 12.78 48.42
C VAL A 38 3.27 11.34 48.90
N ILE A 39 4.25 10.68 49.50
CA ILE A 39 4.17 9.26 49.92
C ILE A 39 2.96 8.98 50.85
N GLN A 40 2.57 9.93 51.70
CA GLN A 40 1.46 9.77 52.63
C GLN A 40 0.09 10.00 52.02
N HIS A 41 -0.01 10.74 50.88
CA HIS A 41 -1.28 11.11 50.21
C HIS A 41 -1.25 10.84 48.69
N LEU A 42 -0.57 9.78 48.26
CA LEU A 42 -0.39 9.44 46.83
C LEU A 42 -1.71 9.41 46.05
N ASN A 43 -2.77 8.83 46.64
CA ASN A 43 -4.09 8.73 46.00
C ASN A 43 -4.73 10.11 45.76
N GLU A 44 -4.62 11.03 46.73
CA GLU A 44 -5.18 12.38 46.56
C GLU A 44 -4.39 13.20 45.53
N ALA A 45 -3.07 13.08 45.54
CA ALA A 45 -2.17 13.76 44.60
C ALA A 45 -2.35 13.26 43.14
N LEU A 46 -2.67 11.98 42.94
CA LEU A 46 -2.97 11.40 41.63
C LEU A 46 -4.36 11.83 41.13
N LEU A 47 -5.37 11.73 41.98
CA LEU A 47 -6.77 12.01 41.61
C LEU A 47 -7.05 13.50 41.36
N ASN A 48 -6.28 14.42 41.96
CA ASN A 48 -6.44 15.86 41.78
C ASN A 48 -5.62 16.43 40.62
N ASP A 49 -4.77 15.62 39.93
CA ASP A 49 -3.96 16.09 38.82
C ASP A 49 -4.69 15.92 37.47
N TYR A 50 -5.08 17.04 36.86
CA TYR A 50 -5.76 17.04 35.55
C TYR A 50 -4.91 16.41 34.45
N LYS A 51 -3.57 16.45 34.53
CA LYS A 51 -2.65 15.80 33.56
C LYS A 51 -2.82 14.28 33.55
N PHE A 52 -3.16 13.68 34.69
CA PHE A 52 -3.45 12.25 34.77
C PHE A 52 -4.65 11.87 33.88
N TYR A 53 -5.74 12.62 33.96
CA TYR A 53 -6.96 12.35 33.18
C TYR A 53 -6.79 12.63 31.68
N ILE A 54 -6.04 13.70 31.33
CA ILE A 54 -5.70 13.97 29.94
C ILE A 54 -4.93 12.78 29.36
N GLY A 55 -3.95 12.26 30.09
CA GLY A 55 -3.17 11.10 29.64
C GLY A 55 -3.97 9.80 29.52
N LEU A 56 -4.96 9.58 30.41
CA LEU A 56 -5.88 8.43 30.29
C LEU A 56 -6.64 8.44 28.95
N GLY A 57 -6.96 9.61 28.42
CA GLY A 57 -7.60 9.73 27.10
C GLY A 57 -6.60 9.76 25.94
N ALA A 58 -5.55 10.53 26.05
CA ALA A 58 -4.58 10.78 24.98
C ALA A 58 -3.66 9.59 24.70
N CYS A 59 -3.16 8.90 25.73
CA CYS A 59 -2.21 7.80 25.54
C CYS A 59 -2.79 6.61 24.75
N PRO A 60 -4.01 6.11 25.02
CA PRO A 60 -4.58 5.05 24.21
C PRO A 60 -4.79 5.46 22.74
N LEU A 61 -5.26 6.68 22.50
CA LEU A 61 -5.42 7.21 21.14
C LEU A 61 -4.10 7.30 20.40
N TYR A 62 -3.07 7.79 21.07
CA TYR A 62 -1.71 7.89 20.52
C TYR A 62 -1.16 6.52 20.14
N TRP A 63 -1.20 5.52 21.04
CA TRP A 63 -0.64 4.20 20.79
C TRP A 63 -1.44 3.42 19.73
N VAL A 64 -2.78 3.49 19.77
CA VAL A 64 -3.62 2.87 18.73
C VAL A 64 -3.34 3.49 17.36
N PHE A 65 -3.19 4.83 17.31
CA PHE A 65 -2.82 5.53 16.08
C PHE A 65 -1.46 5.05 15.55
N LEU A 66 -0.41 4.97 16.38
CA LEU A 66 0.91 4.50 15.96
C LEU A 66 0.87 3.05 15.46
N HIS A 67 0.17 2.16 16.15
CA HIS A 67 0.04 0.78 15.72
C HIS A 67 -0.77 0.63 14.43
N ALA A 68 -1.83 1.44 14.24
CA ALA A 68 -2.59 1.49 13.00
C ALA A 68 -1.74 2.04 11.86
N PHE A 69 -0.99 3.12 12.11
CA PHE A 69 -0.07 3.73 11.14
C PHE A 69 1.02 2.75 10.69
N ALA A 70 1.57 1.97 11.62
CA ALA A 70 2.54 0.93 11.31
C ALA A 70 1.94 -0.31 10.61
N GLY A 71 0.60 -0.37 10.43
CA GLY A 71 -0.09 -1.49 9.79
C GLY A 71 -0.21 -2.74 10.67
N CYS A 72 -0.09 -2.61 11.99
CA CYS A 72 -0.13 -3.74 12.90
C CYS A 72 -1.46 -4.51 12.90
N TYR A 73 -2.54 -3.91 12.45
CA TYR A 73 -3.86 -4.54 12.35
C TYR A 73 -4.14 -5.16 10.96
N ASN A 74 -3.18 -5.04 10.04
CA ASN A 74 -3.26 -5.65 8.72
C ASN A 74 -2.66 -7.07 8.73
N LYS A 75 -3.04 -7.90 7.74
CA LYS A 75 -2.46 -9.24 7.49
C LYS A 75 -2.28 -10.13 8.74
N ILE A 76 -3.26 -10.11 9.63
CA ILE A 76 -3.20 -10.75 10.95
C ILE A 76 -2.88 -12.25 10.87
N PHE A 77 -3.39 -12.94 9.84
CA PHE A 77 -3.16 -14.38 9.63
C PHE A 77 -1.79 -14.73 9.05
N GLN A 78 -1.00 -13.73 8.63
CA GLN A 78 0.35 -13.92 8.08
C GLN A 78 1.45 -13.50 9.07
N LYS A 79 1.08 -13.18 10.32
CA LYS A 79 2.02 -12.77 11.36
C LYS A 79 2.77 -13.98 11.93
N SER A 80 4.04 -13.78 12.25
CA SER A 80 4.85 -14.70 13.05
C SER A 80 5.22 -14.05 14.39
N ARG A 81 5.52 -14.88 15.40
CA ARG A 81 5.92 -14.39 16.72
C ARG A 81 7.14 -13.48 16.67
N LEU A 82 8.14 -13.86 15.86
CA LEU A 82 9.37 -13.08 15.70
C LEU A 82 9.11 -11.74 14.99
N LYS A 83 8.23 -11.73 13.97
CA LYS A 83 7.83 -10.51 13.29
C LYS A 83 7.04 -9.57 14.23
N GLU A 84 6.20 -10.14 15.09
CA GLU A 84 5.47 -9.36 16.10
C GLU A 84 6.41 -8.76 17.15
N LEU A 85 7.44 -9.50 17.58
CA LEU A 85 8.50 -9.00 18.47
C LEU A 85 9.19 -7.78 17.85
N GLY A 86 9.73 -7.93 16.63
CA GLY A 86 10.48 -6.86 15.96
C GLY A 86 9.62 -5.63 15.70
N ASN A 87 8.39 -5.82 15.21
CA ASN A 87 7.47 -4.71 14.96
C ASN A 87 7.10 -3.97 16.25
N THR A 88 6.75 -4.72 17.31
CA THR A 88 6.37 -4.11 18.59
C THR A 88 7.56 -3.35 19.19
N LEU A 89 8.78 -3.92 19.14
CA LEU A 89 9.98 -3.27 19.66
C LEU A 89 10.26 -1.93 18.95
N ILE A 90 10.25 -1.94 17.61
CA ILE A 90 10.53 -0.74 16.80
C ILE A 90 9.46 0.33 17.03
N ILE A 91 8.18 -0.05 17.02
CA ILE A 91 7.07 0.90 17.21
C ILE A 91 7.09 1.48 18.62
N THR A 92 7.34 0.65 19.64
CA THR A 92 7.43 1.10 21.03
C THR A 92 8.62 2.04 21.21
N LEU A 93 9.78 1.73 20.63
CA LEU A 93 10.96 2.60 20.70
C LEU A 93 10.69 3.97 20.08
N ILE A 94 10.17 4.00 18.85
CA ILE A 94 9.82 5.25 18.14
C ILE A 94 8.73 6.00 18.91
N GLY A 95 7.70 5.31 19.36
CA GLY A 95 6.59 5.91 20.09
C GLY A 95 7.02 6.49 21.43
N CYS A 96 7.82 5.78 22.22
CA CYS A 96 8.36 6.32 23.46
C CYS A 96 9.29 7.50 23.24
N LEU A 97 10.09 7.49 22.16
CA LEU A 97 10.96 8.62 21.81
C LEU A 97 10.14 9.87 21.49
N LEU A 98 9.12 9.74 20.64
CA LEU A 98 8.23 10.86 20.31
C LEU A 98 7.46 11.37 21.53
N PHE A 99 6.98 10.46 22.37
CA PHE A 99 6.27 10.78 23.60
C PHE A 99 7.17 11.50 24.60
N PHE A 100 8.41 11.04 24.72
CA PHE A 100 9.42 11.65 25.58
C PHE A 100 9.70 13.09 25.19
N PHE A 101 9.95 13.37 23.92
CA PHE A 101 10.17 14.73 23.42
C PHE A 101 8.94 15.63 23.54
N ALA A 102 7.72 15.09 23.42
CA ALA A 102 6.51 15.87 23.48
C ALA A 102 6.04 16.21 24.90
N PHE A 103 6.30 15.34 25.89
CA PHE A 103 5.65 15.43 27.19
C PHE A 103 6.58 15.39 28.41
N ILE A 104 7.82 14.92 28.26
CA ILE A 104 8.71 14.73 29.41
C ILE A 104 9.78 15.82 29.49
N LEU A 105 10.20 16.40 28.36
CA LEU A 105 11.21 17.46 28.34
C LEU A 105 10.76 18.78 28.98
N ASP A 106 9.45 19.01 29.09
CA ASP A 106 8.88 20.25 29.64
C ASP A 106 8.85 20.28 31.18
N ASP A 107 9.29 19.20 31.84
CA ASP A 107 9.32 19.14 33.28
C ASP A 107 10.69 19.59 33.84
N HIS A 108 10.67 20.35 34.95
CA HIS A 108 11.85 20.71 35.70
C HIS A 108 12.45 19.50 36.44
N VAL A 109 13.14 18.64 35.71
CA VAL A 109 13.93 17.54 36.32
C VAL A 109 15.33 18.07 36.64
N ILE A 110 15.77 17.90 37.87
CA ILE A 110 17.00 18.52 38.41
C ILE A 110 18.25 17.77 37.92
N VAL A 111 18.13 16.47 37.60
CA VAL A 111 19.28 15.61 37.26
C VAL A 111 19.09 14.95 35.91
N TYR A 112 20.09 15.05 35.03
CA TYR A 112 20.05 14.50 33.65
C TYR A 112 19.83 12.98 33.62
N ASN A 113 20.34 12.24 34.59
CA ASN A 113 20.21 10.78 34.69
C ASN A 113 18.74 10.33 34.87
N ASP A 114 17.89 11.16 35.46
CA ASP A 114 16.49 10.82 35.71
C ASP A 114 15.69 10.79 34.42
N TYR A 115 16.03 11.61 33.45
CA TYR A 115 15.39 11.57 32.11
C TYR A 115 15.62 10.22 31.41
N LEU A 116 16.86 9.71 31.47
CA LEU A 116 17.16 8.40 30.87
C LEU A 116 16.42 7.28 31.59
N LEU A 117 16.37 7.35 32.94
CA LEU A 117 15.62 6.37 33.73
C LEU A 117 14.13 6.37 33.38
N TYR A 118 13.51 7.55 33.30
CA TYR A 118 12.10 7.68 32.93
C TYR A 118 11.83 7.14 31.52
N PHE A 119 12.72 7.45 30.59
CA PHE A 119 12.61 6.90 29.23
C PHE A 119 12.69 5.36 29.21
N LEU A 120 13.68 4.77 29.89
CA LEU A 120 13.86 3.32 29.93
C LEU A 120 12.69 2.60 30.61
N ILE A 121 12.18 3.17 31.70
CA ILE A 121 11.03 2.61 32.41
C ILE A 121 9.76 2.70 31.53
N LEU A 122 9.50 3.85 30.89
CA LEU A 122 8.38 3.99 29.97
C LEU A 122 8.48 2.99 28.81
N LEU A 123 9.68 2.88 28.22
CA LEU A 123 9.96 1.93 27.14
C LEU A 123 9.72 0.49 27.58
N GLY A 124 10.25 0.08 28.72
CA GLY A 124 10.07 -1.27 29.26
C GLY A 124 8.61 -1.57 29.58
N LEU A 125 7.94 -0.69 30.32
CA LEU A 125 6.53 -0.86 30.66
C LEU A 125 5.67 -0.99 29.38
N GLN A 126 5.79 -0.05 28.44
CA GLN A 126 5.00 -0.06 27.23
C GLN A 126 5.29 -1.28 26.36
N PHE A 127 6.57 -1.67 26.24
CA PHE A 127 6.94 -2.85 25.46
C PHE A 127 6.32 -4.11 26.04
N PHE A 128 6.50 -4.40 27.31
CA PHE A 128 6.01 -5.64 27.90
C PHE A 128 4.49 -5.71 27.98
N THR A 129 3.83 -4.62 28.37
CA THR A 129 2.35 -4.57 28.41
C THR A 129 1.71 -4.75 27.05
N THR A 130 2.35 -4.25 25.97
CA THR A 130 1.86 -4.41 24.60
C THR A 130 2.25 -5.76 23.99
N TYR A 131 3.53 -6.19 24.16
CA TYR A 131 4.05 -7.39 23.50
C TYR A 131 3.41 -8.68 24.01
N ILE A 132 3.26 -8.83 25.35
CA ILE A 132 2.74 -10.06 25.92
C ILE A 132 1.35 -10.42 25.40
N PRO A 133 0.33 -9.53 25.44
CA PRO A 133 -0.98 -9.85 24.88
C PRO A 133 -0.91 -10.11 23.35
N ARG A 134 -0.10 -9.36 22.62
CA ARG A 134 0.03 -9.52 21.17
C ARG A 134 0.62 -10.87 20.79
N VAL A 135 1.64 -11.36 21.49
CA VAL A 135 2.22 -12.68 21.24
C VAL A 135 1.26 -13.79 21.63
N CYS A 136 0.45 -13.61 22.68
CA CYS A 136 -0.61 -14.55 23.05
C CYS A 136 -1.69 -14.65 21.97
N ILE A 137 -2.19 -13.52 21.48
CA ILE A 137 -3.19 -13.46 20.39
C ILE A 137 -2.62 -14.09 19.10
N THR A 138 -1.39 -13.73 18.72
CA THR A 138 -0.70 -14.31 17.56
C THR A 138 -0.57 -15.82 17.70
N THR A 139 -0.13 -16.30 18.87
CA THR A 139 0.03 -17.74 19.15
C THR A 139 -1.31 -18.48 19.08
N ALA A 140 -2.36 -17.92 19.70
CA ALA A 140 -3.71 -18.49 19.65
C ALA A 140 -4.24 -18.54 18.20
N THR A 141 -3.97 -17.50 17.41
CA THR A 141 -4.36 -17.44 15.99
C THR A 141 -3.61 -18.47 15.16
N ILE A 142 -2.30 -18.62 15.34
CA ILE A 142 -1.48 -19.65 14.68
C ILE A 142 -2.00 -21.06 15.05
N ASN A 143 -2.31 -21.30 16.33
CA ASN A 143 -2.84 -22.60 16.77
C ASN A 143 -4.22 -22.89 16.15
N LYS A 144 -5.10 -21.89 16.00
CA LYS A 144 -6.39 -22.05 15.28
C LYS A 144 -6.19 -22.37 13.79
N ILE A 145 -5.17 -21.80 13.15
CA ILE A 145 -4.83 -22.12 11.76
C ILE A 145 -4.31 -23.57 11.68
N ARG A 146 -3.36 -23.94 12.53
CA ARG A 146 -2.80 -25.30 12.57
C ARG A 146 -3.83 -26.38 12.87
N SER A 147 -4.81 -26.09 13.72
CA SER A 147 -5.92 -27.01 14.04
C SER A 147 -7.02 -27.05 12.98
N GLY A 148 -6.86 -26.32 11.85
CA GLY A 148 -7.87 -26.29 10.77
C GLY A 148 -9.14 -25.49 11.09
N LYS A 149 -9.24 -24.87 12.28
CA LYS A 149 -10.40 -24.01 12.64
C LYS A 149 -10.48 -22.74 11.79
N ILE A 150 -9.34 -22.27 11.30
CA ILE A 150 -9.23 -21.19 10.32
C ILE A 150 -8.49 -21.77 9.13
N SER A 151 -9.16 -21.81 7.98
CA SER A 151 -8.60 -22.31 6.73
C SER A 151 -8.87 -21.36 5.58
N PHE A 152 -7.97 -21.38 4.60
CA PHE A 152 -8.05 -20.60 3.37
C PHE A 152 -8.36 -21.54 2.20
N ARG A 153 -9.46 -21.29 1.52
CA ARG A 153 -9.83 -22.08 0.33
C ARG A 153 -8.79 -21.85 -0.75
N THR A 154 -8.04 -22.91 -1.05
CA THR A 154 -6.90 -22.89 -1.98
C THR A 154 -7.28 -23.71 -3.22
N LEU A 155 -6.96 -23.19 -4.40
CA LEU A 155 -7.16 -23.87 -5.68
C LEU A 155 -5.79 -24.02 -6.36
N ILE A 156 -5.52 -25.19 -6.93
CA ILE A 156 -4.29 -25.48 -7.67
C ILE A 156 -4.55 -25.28 -9.16
N ILE A 157 -3.66 -24.59 -9.86
CA ILE A 157 -3.67 -24.45 -11.31
C ILE A 157 -2.60 -25.36 -11.87
N GLY A 158 -2.99 -26.41 -12.57
CA GLY A 158 -2.18 -27.48 -13.10
C GLY A 158 -2.78 -28.84 -12.82
N SER A 159 -2.50 -29.82 -13.68
CA SER A 159 -3.04 -31.18 -13.62
C SER A 159 -1.97 -32.26 -13.78
N ASP A 160 -0.71 -31.84 -13.95
CA ASP A 160 0.46 -32.69 -14.21
C ASP A 160 1.16 -33.19 -12.92
N GLU A 161 2.28 -33.87 -13.08
CA GLU A 161 3.09 -34.37 -11.98
C GLU A 161 3.62 -33.25 -11.06
N VAL A 162 3.91 -32.05 -11.61
CA VAL A 162 4.34 -30.90 -10.82
C VAL A 162 3.22 -30.45 -9.89
N ALA A 163 1.97 -30.43 -10.39
CA ALA A 163 0.81 -30.13 -9.59
C ALA A 163 0.59 -31.18 -8.49
N MET A 164 0.80 -32.47 -8.81
CA MET A 164 0.69 -33.56 -7.82
C MET A 164 1.76 -33.47 -6.73
N GLN A 165 3.01 -33.21 -7.09
CA GLN A 165 4.10 -32.99 -6.14
C GLN A 165 3.79 -31.80 -5.22
N THR A 166 3.31 -30.70 -5.80
CA THR A 166 2.90 -29.51 -5.04
C THR A 166 1.77 -29.82 -4.07
N TYR A 167 0.76 -30.56 -4.52
CA TYR A 167 -0.32 -31.00 -3.67
C TYR A 167 0.16 -31.80 -2.49
N LYS A 168 0.98 -32.84 -2.73
CA LYS A 168 1.60 -33.67 -1.68
C LYS A 168 2.40 -32.81 -0.71
N ALA A 169 3.26 -31.93 -1.21
CA ALA A 169 4.06 -31.03 -0.38
C ALA A 169 3.21 -30.08 0.49
N ILE A 170 2.03 -29.66 0.03
CA ILE A 170 1.11 -28.83 0.83
C ILE A 170 0.35 -29.67 1.87
N VAL A 171 -0.13 -30.88 1.50
CA VAL A 171 -0.98 -31.73 2.37
C VAL A 171 -0.16 -32.48 3.42
N GLU A 172 0.99 -33.05 3.02
CA GLU A 172 1.89 -33.76 3.94
C GLU A 172 2.59 -32.84 4.93
N ARG A 173 2.38 -31.55 4.79
CA ARG A 173 2.95 -30.50 5.63
C ARG A 173 2.46 -30.61 7.07
N ASN A 174 3.36 -30.86 7.96
CA ASN A 174 3.07 -30.80 9.39
C ASN A 174 3.99 -29.77 10.05
N PRO A 175 3.48 -28.69 10.63
CA PRO A 175 2.09 -28.34 10.91
C PRO A 175 1.34 -27.73 9.71
N ASN A 176 0.02 -27.96 9.64
CA ASN A 176 -0.86 -27.43 8.60
C ASN A 176 -0.75 -25.88 8.49
N ALA A 177 -0.54 -25.39 7.26
CA ALA A 177 -0.46 -23.95 6.98
C ALA A 177 -1.82 -23.25 6.81
N GLY A 178 -2.92 -23.97 7.06
CA GLY A 178 -4.28 -23.47 6.92
C GLY A 178 -4.84 -23.57 5.50
N ASN A 179 -4.16 -24.24 4.58
CA ASN A 179 -4.63 -24.41 3.22
C ASN A 179 -5.72 -25.50 3.17
N CYS A 180 -6.92 -25.15 2.73
CA CYS A 180 -7.99 -26.08 2.40
C CYS A 180 -8.07 -26.19 0.89
N ILE A 181 -7.45 -27.22 0.32
CA ILE A 181 -7.44 -27.43 -1.13
C ILE A 181 -8.83 -27.89 -1.56
N VAL A 182 -9.48 -27.10 -2.42
CA VAL A 182 -10.85 -27.33 -2.88
C VAL A 182 -10.88 -28.17 -4.14
N GLY A 183 -9.84 -28.07 -4.96
CA GLY A 183 -9.74 -28.77 -6.22
C GLY A 183 -8.60 -28.19 -7.08
N TYR A 184 -8.59 -28.54 -8.35
CA TYR A 184 -7.64 -28.03 -9.31
C TYR A 184 -8.31 -27.57 -10.61
N ILE A 185 -7.57 -26.79 -11.41
CA ILE A 185 -7.96 -26.32 -12.74
C ILE A 185 -6.92 -26.81 -13.76
N LYS A 186 -7.41 -27.33 -14.90
CA LYS A 186 -6.59 -27.67 -16.06
C LYS A 186 -6.24 -26.46 -16.87
N MET A 187 -5.04 -26.44 -17.47
CA MET A 187 -4.65 -25.37 -18.41
C MET A 187 -5.36 -25.56 -19.77
N ALA A 188 -5.47 -26.82 -20.24
CA ALA A 188 -6.23 -27.19 -21.42
C ALA A 188 -7.00 -28.49 -21.15
N ASN A 189 -8.03 -28.78 -21.98
CA ASN A 189 -8.82 -29.98 -21.83
C ASN A 189 -8.00 -31.28 -22.05
N ASP A 190 -6.99 -31.20 -22.91
CA ASP A 190 -6.15 -32.34 -23.31
C ASP A 190 -4.91 -32.53 -22.40
N ASP A 191 -4.76 -31.72 -21.34
CA ASP A 191 -3.64 -31.85 -20.42
C ASP A 191 -3.72 -33.17 -19.63
N PRO A 192 -2.56 -33.81 -19.33
CA PRO A 192 -2.50 -35.01 -18.49
C PRO A 192 -3.23 -34.78 -17.17
N ASP A 193 -4.07 -35.74 -16.78
CA ASP A 193 -4.89 -35.64 -15.58
C ASP A 193 -4.39 -36.56 -14.46
N VAL A 194 -3.23 -36.22 -13.91
CA VAL A 194 -2.67 -36.95 -12.77
C VAL A 194 -3.39 -36.56 -11.48
N MET A 195 -3.91 -35.31 -11.39
CA MET A 195 -4.59 -34.80 -10.20
C MET A 195 -6.01 -35.35 -10.01
N GLY A 196 -6.67 -35.81 -11.08
CA GLY A 196 -8.04 -36.33 -11.04
C GLY A 196 -8.24 -37.56 -10.15
N GLN A 197 -7.17 -38.27 -9.80
CA GLN A 197 -7.19 -39.39 -8.87
C GLN A 197 -7.38 -38.97 -7.41
N VAL A 198 -7.05 -37.72 -7.06
CA VAL A 198 -6.95 -37.25 -5.67
C VAL A 198 -7.88 -36.07 -5.37
N LEU A 199 -8.11 -35.18 -6.36
CA LEU A 199 -8.89 -33.96 -6.19
C LEU A 199 -9.94 -33.81 -7.30
N PRO A 200 -11.06 -33.14 -7.01
CA PRO A 200 -12.06 -32.81 -8.03
C PRO A 200 -11.51 -31.75 -9.01
N CYS A 201 -11.72 -31.99 -10.30
CA CYS A 201 -11.47 -30.98 -11.33
C CYS A 201 -12.59 -29.92 -11.28
N CYS A 202 -12.21 -28.66 -11.09
CA CYS A 202 -13.14 -27.54 -11.01
C CYS A 202 -13.43 -26.89 -12.37
N GLY A 203 -12.71 -27.28 -13.42
CA GLY A 203 -12.85 -26.75 -14.78
C GLY A 203 -11.51 -26.46 -15.46
N THR A 204 -11.56 -25.67 -16.51
CA THR A 204 -10.42 -25.19 -17.28
C THR A 204 -10.06 -23.75 -16.95
N ILE A 205 -8.90 -23.29 -17.47
CA ILE A 205 -8.39 -21.94 -17.20
C ILE A 205 -9.37 -20.84 -17.61
N ASP A 206 -10.18 -21.07 -18.66
CA ASP A 206 -11.20 -20.12 -19.11
C ASP A 206 -12.30 -19.87 -18.08
N GLN A 207 -12.57 -20.87 -17.23
CA GLN A 207 -13.55 -20.83 -16.16
C GLN A 207 -12.97 -20.35 -14.81
N LEU A 208 -11.67 -20.03 -14.76
CA LEU A 208 -10.96 -19.69 -13.53
C LEU A 208 -11.67 -18.60 -12.70
N VAL A 209 -12.07 -17.51 -13.36
CA VAL A 209 -12.73 -16.37 -12.72
C VAL A 209 -14.08 -16.77 -12.09
N GLU A 210 -14.86 -17.60 -12.80
CA GLU A 210 -16.15 -18.08 -12.32
C GLU A 210 -15.97 -18.99 -11.10
N VAL A 211 -15.00 -19.93 -11.16
CA VAL A 211 -14.68 -20.84 -10.04
C VAL A 211 -14.21 -20.06 -8.83
N VAL A 212 -13.34 -19.06 -9.02
CA VAL A 212 -12.85 -18.19 -7.92
C VAL A 212 -14.00 -17.48 -7.22
N LYS A 213 -14.95 -16.94 -7.95
CA LYS A 213 -16.14 -16.27 -7.39
C LYS A 213 -17.08 -17.24 -6.69
N LYS A 214 -17.46 -18.30 -7.38
CA LYS A 214 -18.46 -19.29 -6.89
C LYS A 214 -17.96 -20.01 -5.64
N GLN A 215 -16.71 -20.40 -5.63
CA GLN A 215 -16.12 -21.14 -4.50
C GLN A 215 -15.45 -20.26 -3.47
N LYS A 216 -15.45 -18.91 -3.65
CA LYS A 216 -14.84 -17.93 -2.74
C LYS A 216 -13.37 -18.27 -2.42
N ILE A 217 -12.60 -18.58 -3.45
CA ILE A 217 -11.18 -18.92 -3.34
C ILE A 217 -10.40 -17.72 -2.79
N LYS A 218 -9.49 -17.99 -1.86
CA LYS A 218 -8.62 -16.98 -1.25
C LYS A 218 -7.15 -17.15 -1.61
N GLU A 219 -6.77 -18.33 -2.03
CA GLU A 219 -5.41 -18.65 -2.44
C GLU A 219 -5.41 -19.44 -3.75
N LEU A 220 -4.52 -19.06 -4.66
CA LEU A 220 -4.25 -19.80 -5.90
C LEU A 220 -2.79 -20.22 -5.92
N VAL A 221 -2.54 -21.48 -6.21
CA VAL A 221 -1.19 -22.01 -6.36
C VAL A 221 -0.99 -22.42 -7.81
N ILE A 222 -0.09 -21.74 -8.51
CA ILE A 222 0.27 -22.08 -9.89
C ILE A 222 1.36 -23.16 -9.84
N ALA A 223 1.00 -24.34 -10.29
CA ALA A 223 1.83 -25.52 -10.34
C ALA A 223 1.87 -26.08 -11.77
N ILE A 224 2.60 -25.40 -12.66
CA ILE A 224 2.69 -25.75 -14.10
C ILE A 224 4.14 -25.93 -14.52
N GLN A 225 4.37 -26.81 -15.51
CA GLN A 225 5.70 -27.09 -16.06
C GLN A 225 6.31 -25.88 -16.80
N ASN A 226 7.64 -25.88 -16.91
CA ASN A 226 8.46 -24.79 -17.46
C ASN A 226 8.03 -24.31 -18.86
N GLY A 227 7.55 -25.18 -19.73
CA GLY A 227 7.15 -24.83 -21.09
C GLY A 227 5.87 -23.96 -21.18
N LYS A 228 5.07 -23.91 -20.11
CA LYS A 228 3.77 -23.21 -20.08
C LYS A 228 3.82 -21.83 -19.37
N ARG A 229 5.01 -21.31 -19.07
CA ARG A 229 5.17 -20.02 -18.35
C ARG A 229 4.53 -18.83 -19.04
N LYS A 230 4.41 -18.83 -20.36
CA LYS A 230 3.71 -17.77 -21.11
C LYS A 230 2.27 -17.56 -20.64
N HIS A 231 1.65 -18.58 -20.03
CA HIS A 231 0.29 -18.49 -19.52
C HIS A 231 0.21 -17.87 -18.11
N ILE A 232 1.34 -17.74 -17.39
CA ILE A 232 1.35 -17.13 -16.05
C ILE A 232 0.90 -15.68 -16.12
N GLU A 233 1.34 -14.93 -17.13
CA GLU A 233 0.95 -13.53 -17.34
C GLU A 233 -0.56 -13.40 -17.57
N SER A 234 -1.16 -14.29 -18.36
CA SER A 234 -2.61 -14.31 -18.57
C SER A 234 -3.37 -14.67 -17.30
N ILE A 235 -2.88 -15.66 -16.53
CA ILE A 235 -3.48 -16.04 -15.24
C ILE A 235 -3.44 -14.85 -14.26
N ILE A 236 -2.29 -14.17 -14.15
CA ILE A 236 -2.15 -12.98 -13.32
C ILE A 236 -3.17 -11.91 -13.73
N THR A 237 -3.28 -11.66 -15.03
CA THR A 237 -4.18 -10.65 -15.60
C THR A 237 -5.66 -10.98 -15.34
N MET A 238 -6.06 -12.27 -15.46
CA MET A 238 -7.45 -12.70 -15.21
C MET A 238 -7.88 -12.52 -13.74
N ILE A 239 -6.94 -12.65 -12.80
CA ILE A 239 -7.24 -12.69 -11.35
C ILE A 239 -6.93 -11.34 -10.68
N MET A 240 -6.36 -10.43 -11.40
CA MET A 240 -5.85 -9.16 -10.87
C MET A 240 -6.92 -8.33 -10.15
N ASP A 241 -8.17 -8.41 -10.59
CA ASP A 241 -9.30 -7.67 -10.02
C ASP A 241 -9.90 -8.35 -8.77
N TYR A 242 -9.38 -9.51 -8.37
CA TYR A 242 -9.91 -10.29 -7.25
C TYR A 242 -8.95 -10.29 -6.06
N ASP A 243 -9.51 -10.28 -4.84
CA ASP A 243 -8.76 -10.37 -3.58
C ASP A 243 -8.31 -11.82 -3.31
N VAL A 244 -7.38 -12.29 -4.14
CA VAL A 244 -6.83 -13.64 -4.10
C VAL A 244 -5.31 -13.59 -4.04
N ASN A 245 -4.72 -14.33 -3.11
CA ASN A 245 -3.28 -14.47 -3.01
C ASN A 245 -2.77 -15.48 -4.05
N LEU A 246 -1.97 -15.02 -4.97
CA LEU A 246 -1.37 -15.86 -6.01
C LEU A 246 0.02 -16.31 -5.56
N LYS A 247 0.24 -17.62 -5.59
CA LYS A 247 1.51 -18.26 -5.25
C LYS A 247 2.00 -19.09 -6.42
N ILE A 248 3.30 -19.09 -6.67
CA ILE A 248 3.96 -19.94 -7.68
C ILE A 248 5.11 -20.71 -7.03
N ILE A 249 5.39 -21.89 -7.57
CA ILE A 249 6.59 -22.64 -7.22
C ILE A 249 7.79 -21.97 -7.87
N PRO A 250 8.82 -21.57 -7.11
CA PRO A 250 10.04 -21.02 -7.69
C PRO A 250 10.78 -22.09 -8.49
N GLN A 251 11.28 -21.68 -9.62
CA GLN A 251 12.21 -22.50 -10.38
C GLN A 251 13.66 -22.17 -10.03
N MET A 252 14.59 -23.06 -10.36
CA MET A 252 16.01 -22.85 -10.09
C MET A 252 16.51 -21.51 -10.67
N GLN A 253 16.00 -21.10 -11.84
CA GLN A 253 16.33 -19.82 -12.45
C GLN A 253 15.89 -18.62 -11.59
N ASP A 254 14.69 -18.67 -10.98
CA ASP A 254 14.17 -17.60 -10.11
C ASP A 254 15.02 -17.49 -8.83
N LEU A 255 15.48 -18.63 -8.32
CA LEU A 255 16.37 -18.69 -7.15
C LEU A 255 17.75 -18.11 -7.48
N LEU A 256 18.32 -18.47 -8.64
CA LEU A 256 19.63 -17.97 -9.08
C LEU A 256 19.62 -16.47 -9.39
N MET A 257 18.50 -15.94 -9.90
CA MET A 257 18.35 -14.50 -10.16
C MET A 257 18.13 -13.68 -8.88
N GLY A 258 18.02 -14.31 -7.69
CA GLY A 258 17.83 -13.64 -6.41
C GLY A 258 16.46 -12.91 -6.28
N THR A 259 15.53 -13.19 -7.18
CA THR A 259 14.19 -12.56 -7.19
C THR A 259 13.27 -13.11 -6.10
N VAL A 260 13.65 -14.23 -5.50
CA VAL A 260 12.86 -14.96 -4.51
C VAL A 260 13.12 -14.43 -3.11
N LYS A 261 12.18 -13.72 -2.53
CA LYS A 261 12.18 -13.43 -1.10
C LYS A 261 11.63 -14.65 -0.34
N VAL A 262 12.49 -15.40 0.34
CA VAL A 262 12.08 -16.52 1.19
C VAL A 262 11.25 -15.99 2.35
N SER A 263 9.94 -16.23 2.33
CA SER A 263 9.03 -15.77 3.37
C SER A 263 8.99 -16.68 4.60
N SER A 264 9.51 -17.91 4.50
CA SER A 264 9.61 -18.83 5.64
C SER A 264 10.77 -19.83 5.44
N VAL A 265 11.58 -20.01 6.48
CA VAL A 265 12.73 -20.94 6.49
C VAL A 265 12.30 -22.41 6.58
N LEU A 266 11.05 -22.69 6.96
CA LEU A 266 10.57 -24.02 7.33
C LEU A 266 9.73 -24.72 6.22
N TYR A 267 9.51 -24.06 5.06
CA TYR A 267 8.53 -24.55 4.07
C TYR A 267 9.10 -24.47 2.66
N GLU A 268 8.57 -25.29 1.76
CA GLU A 268 8.85 -25.12 0.33
C GLU A 268 8.61 -23.67 -0.10
N PRO A 269 9.54 -23.08 -0.79
CA PRO A 269 9.47 -21.67 -1.15
C PRO A 269 8.37 -21.46 -2.19
N LEU A 270 7.14 -21.14 -1.74
CA LEU A 270 6.12 -20.62 -2.63
C LEU A 270 6.33 -19.10 -2.72
N ILE A 271 6.56 -18.61 -3.91
CA ILE A 271 6.67 -17.17 -4.17
C ILE A 271 5.26 -16.58 -4.23
N SER A 272 4.98 -15.58 -3.42
CA SER A 272 3.75 -14.81 -3.58
C SER A 272 3.92 -13.81 -4.72
N ILE A 273 3.09 -13.94 -5.76
CA ILE A 273 3.08 -13.02 -6.92
C ILE A 273 2.21 -11.79 -6.65
N THR A 274 1.41 -11.78 -5.58
CA THR A 274 0.73 -10.57 -5.16
C THR A 274 1.68 -9.74 -4.31
N PRO A 275 2.47 -8.83 -4.92
CA PRO A 275 3.45 -8.08 -4.16
C PRO A 275 2.74 -7.06 -3.28
N ASP A 276 3.10 -7.05 -2.02
CA ASP A 276 3.01 -5.82 -1.25
C ASP A 276 4.09 -4.89 -1.77
N TYR A 277 3.72 -4.04 -2.69
CA TYR A 277 4.67 -3.08 -3.29
C TYR A 277 5.32 -2.19 -2.24
N LEU A 278 4.60 -1.82 -1.17
CA LEU A 278 5.10 -1.04 -0.06
C LEU A 278 4.71 -1.66 1.28
N PRO A 279 5.59 -1.66 2.29
CA PRO A 279 5.21 -1.90 3.68
C PRO A 279 4.10 -0.93 4.11
N ASP A 280 3.21 -1.35 5.00
CA ASP A 280 2.03 -0.56 5.37
C ASP A 280 2.40 0.82 5.95
N TRP A 281 3.46 0.91 6.78
CA TRP A 281 3.94 2.19 7.30
C TRP A 281 4.40 3.15 6.18
N GLN A 282 5.05 2.62 5.12
CA GLN A 282 5.44 3.45 3.97
C GLN A 282 4.22 3.91 3.16
N LYS A 283 3.17 3.08 3.04
CA LYS A 283 1.90 3.49 2.39
C LYS A 283 1.27 4.67 3.12
N HIS A 284 1.22 4.59 4.45
CA HIS A 284 0.65 5.67 5.27
C HIS A 284 1.54 6.92 5.25
N MET A 285 2.87 6.75 5.39
CA MET A 285 3.82 7.86 5.30
C MET A 285 3.76 8.55 3.92
N LYS A 286 3.73 7.77 2.83
CA LYS A 286 3.55 8.31 1.47
C LYS A 286 2.28 9.15 1.40
N ARG A 287 1.16 8.65 1.94
CA ARG A 287 -0.10 9.39 1.93
C ARG A 287 -0.04 10.69 2.75
N CYS A 288 0.60 10.67 3.92
CA CYS A 288 0.83 11.87 4.73
C CYS A 288 1.69 12.90 3.96
N LEU A 289 2.76 12.45 3.32
CA LEU A 289 3.62 13.32 2.50
C LEU A 289 2.89 13.87 1.27
N ASP A 290 2.10 13.05 0.60
CA ASP A 290 1.25 13.47 -0.53
C ASP A 290 0.31 14.61 -0.12
N ILE A 291 -0.37 14.49 1.03
CA ILE A 291 -1.28 15.50 1.55
C ILE A 291 -0.50 16.76 1.95
N LEU A 292 0.58 16.61 2.72
CA LEU A 292 1.38 17.72 3.23
C LEU A 292 1.96 18.56 2.07
N PHE A 293 2.64 17.92 1.13
CA PHE A 293 3.25 18.63 0.01
C PHE A 293 2.22 19.21 -0.96
N SER A 294 1.07 18.54 -1.16
CA SER A 294 0.00 19.09 -1.99
C SER A 294 -0.63 20.32 -1.35
N LEU A 295 -0.85 20.30 -0.04
CA LEU A 295 -1.38 21.46 0.70
C LEU A 295 -0.40 22.63 0.63
N LEU A 296 0.89 22.39 0.89
CA LEU A 296 1.93 23.42 0.77
C LEU A 296 2.02 23.97 -0.64
N ALA A 297 1.98 23.10 -1.67
CA ALA A 297 2.01 23.54 -3.06
C ALA A 297 0.81 24.43 -3.39
N ILE A 298 -0.40 24.07 -2.98
CA ILE A 298 -1.60 24.90 -3.21
C ILE A 298 -1.46 26.24 -2.52
N LEU A 299 -1.01 26.30 -1.26
CA LEU A 299 -0.84 27.55 -0.51
C LEU A 299 0.20 28.48 -1.18
N ILE A 300 1.34 27.94 -1.60
CA ILE A 300 2.40 28.69 -2.27
C ILE A 300 1.94 29.16 -3.66
N LEU A 301 1.19 28.32 -4.39
CA LEU A 301 0.72 28.63 -5.74
C LEU A 301 -0.57 29.49 -5.75
N LEU A 302 -1.17 29.81 -4.61
CA LEU A 302 -2.42 30.58 -4.54
C LEU A 302 -2.36 31.91 -5.30
N PRO A 303 -1.31 32.76 -5.16
CA PRO A 303 -1.19 33.98 -5.96
C PRO A 303 -1.01 33.69 -7.46
N VAL A 304 -0.31 32.60 -7.79
CA VAL A 304 -0.14 32.16 -9.19
C VAL A 304 -1.48 31.71 -9.77
N TYR A 305 -2.29 31.01 -9.00
CA TYR A 305 -3.64 30.59 -9.44
C TYR A 305 -4.52 31.77 -9.81
N LEU A 306 -4.50 32.85 -9.02
CA LEU A 306 -5.23 34.08 -9.36
C LEU A 306 -4.79 34.64 -10.71
N PHE A 307 -3.48 34.72 -10.95
CA PHE A 307 -2.93 35.14 -12.24
C PHE A 307 -3.37 34.21 -13.37
N LEU A 308 -3.31 32.90 -13.19
CA LEU A 308 -3.72 31.92 -14.20
C LEU A 308 -5.22 31.95 -14.50
N ILE A 309 -6.07 32.18 -13.50
CA ILE A 309 -7.52 32.32 -13.67
C ILE A 309 -7.84 33.51 -14.57
N ILE A 310 -7.20 34.65 -14.31
CA ILE A 310 -7.37 35.86 -15.13
C ILE A 310 -6.84 35.60 -16.56
N GLY A 311 -5.66 35.01 -16.69
CA GLY A 311 -5.05 34.71 -17.98
C GLY A 311 -5.86 33.74 -18.84
N VAL A 312 -6.43 32.69 -18.25
CA VAL A 312 -7.29 31.73 -18.96
C VAL A 312 -8.60 32.40 -19.40
N LYS A 313 -9.25 33.18 -18.54
CA LYS A 313 -10.48 33.90 -18.88
C LYS A 313 -10.28 34.94 -19.97
N SER A 314 -9.15 35.65 -19.97
CA SER A 314 -8.84 36.62 -21.02
C SER A 314 -8.42 35.97 -22.36
N SER A 315 -7.91 34.73 -22.32
CA SER A 315 -7.40 34.04 -23.49
C SER A 315 -8.50 33.37 -24.36
N SER A 316 -9.59 32.89 -23.73
CA SER A 316 -10.69 32.24 -24.47
C SER A 316 -11.98 32.20 -23.62
N LYS A 317 -13.15 32.20 -24.27
CA LYS A 317 -14.46 32.04 -23.61
C LYS A 317 -14.59 30.64 -23.01
N GLY A 318 -15.33 30.50 -21.87
CA GLY A 318 -15.63 29.23 -21.24
C GLY A 318 -15.06 29.07 -19.81
N PRO A 319 -15.14 27.87 -19.21
CA PRO A 319 -14.71 27.61 -17.82
C PRO A 319 -13.19 27.70 -17.66
N VAL A 320 -12.74 28.08 -16.47
CA VAL A 320 -11.30 28.18 -16.13
C VAL A 320 -10.64 26.81 -16.04
N PHE A 321 -11.34 25.87 -15.41
CA PHE A 321 -10.86 24.51 -15.23
C PHE A 321 -11.39 23.59 -16.33
N TYR A 322 -10.55 22.68 -16.77
CA TYR A 322 -10.87 21.58 -17.65
C TYR A 322 -10.86 20.29 -16.86
N LEU A 323 -11.95 19.58 -16.90
CA LEU A 323 -12.13 18.29 -16.25
C LEU A 323 -12.11 17.19 -17.30
N GLN A 324 -11.23 16.23 -17.18
CA GLN A 324 -11.10 15.11 -18.11
C GLN A 324 -11.16 13.78 -17.35
N GLU A 325 -11.96 12.86 -17.85
CA GLU A 325 -12.04 11.53 -17.29
C GLU A 325 -10.76 10.74 -17.57
N ARG A 326 -10.25 10.11 -16.53
CA ARG A 326 -9.07 9.24 -16.53
C ARG A 326 -9.34 8.02 -15.67
N ILE A 327 -8.58 6.95 -15.90
CA ILE A 327 -8.68 5.73 -15.10
C ILE A 327 -7.62 5.71 -14.02
N GLY A 328 -8.04 5.42 -12.80
CA GLY A 328 -7.21 5.44 -11.60
C GLY A 328 -7.16 4.11 -10.87
N LEU A 329 -7.02 4.18 -9.56
CA LEU A 329 -6.90 3.03 -8.66
C LEU A 329 -8.07 2.05 -8.84
N HIS A 330 -7.74 0.76 -8.95
CA HIS A 330 -8.69 -0.34 -9.19
C HIS A 330 -9.52 -0.20 -10.48
N GLY A 331 -8.98 0.49 -11.49
CA GLY A 331 -9.67 0.70 -12.76
C GLY A 331 -10.89 1.64 -12.66
N LYS A 332 -11.01 2.42 -11.57
CA LYS A 332 -12.12 3.34 -11.39
C LYS A 332 -11.89 4.65 -12.12
N PRO A 333 -12.89 5.17 -12.83
CA PRO A 333 -12.77 6.47 -13.46
C PRO A 333 -12.78 7.58 -12.42
N PHE A 334 -11.99 8.62 -12.68
CA PHE A 334 -11.97 9.86 -11.90
C PHE A 334 -11.77 11.06 -12.83
N LYS A 335 -12.04 12.27 -12.36
CA LYS A 335 -11.86 13.52 -13.13
C LYS A 335 -10.57 14.20 -12.74
N ILE A 336 -9.60 14.23 -13.66
CA ILE A 336 -8.39 15.02 -13.48
C ILE A 336 -8.69 16.52 -13.68
N ILE A 337 -8.18 17.37 -12.80
CA ILE A 337 -8.42 18.81 -12.82
C ILE A 337 -7.20 19.51 -13.44
N LYS A 338 -7.42 20.30 -14.49
CA LYS A 338 -6.36 21.12 -15.14
C LYS A 338 -6.86 22.53 -15.41
N PHE A 339 -5.96 23.49 -15.57
CA PHE A 339 -6.33 24.75 -16.20
C PHE A 339 -6.58 24.52 -17.70
N ARG A 340 -7.62 25.16 -18.23
CA ARG A 340 -7.91 25.09 -19.65
C ARG A 340 -6.82 25.78 -20.47
N SER A 341 -6.09 25.02 -21.27
CA SER A 341 -5.02 25.50 -22.17
C SER A 341 -5.39 25.51 -23.64
N MET A 342 -6.57 24.96 -23.97
CA MET A 342 -7.11 24.89 -25.33
C MET A 342 -8.38 25.71 -25.47
N ILE A 343 -8.80 25.96 -26.73
CA ILE A 343 -10.10 26.59 -27.07
C ILE A 343 -11.25 25.70 -26.61
N GLU A 344 -12.44 26.29 -26.46
CA GLU A 344 -13.64 25.55 -26.11
C GLU A 344 -14.01 24.55 -27.22
N ASN A 345 -14.45 23.35 -26.85
CA ASN A 345 -14.78 22.27 -27.77
C ASN A 345 -13.63 21.81 -28.70
N ALA A 346 -12.39 21.86 -28.19
CA ALA A 346 -11.20 21.43 -28.94
C ALA A 346 -11.22 19.98 -29.40
N GLU A 347 -12.02 19.09 -28.75
CA GLU A 347 -12.23 17.70 -29.12
C GLU A 347 -13.70 17.49 -29.53
N GLN A 348 -13.95 17.26 -30.81
CA GLN A 348 -15.33 17.12 -31.35
C GLN A 348 -15.78 15.66 -31.60
N SER A 349 -14.85 14.70 -31.67
CA SER A 349 -15.24 13.29 -32.01
C SER A 349 -14.38 12.26 -31.29
N THR A 350 -13.15 12.03 -31.70
CA THR A 350 -12.25 11.03 -31.13
C THR A 350 -11.19 11.69 -30.25
N PRO A 351 -10.77 11.01 -29.14
CA PRO A 351 -9.65 11.48 -28.35
C PRO A 351 -8.37 11.62 -29.19
N GLN A 352 -7.79 12.82 -29.19
CA GLN A 352 -6.54 13.07 -29.90
C GLN A 352 -5.43 13.44 -28.93
N LEU A 353 -4.23 12.90 -29.15
CA LEU A 353 -3.04 13.33 -28.43
C LEU A 353 -2.63 14.73 -28.94
N SER A 354 -2.16 15.59 -28.05
CA SER A 354 -1.72 16.93 -28.43
C SER A 354 -0.28 16.86 -28.94
N SER A 355 -0.03 17.50 -30.09
CA SER A 355 1.29 17.68 -30.65
C SER A 355 1.90 19.04 -30.26
N THR A 356 3.20 19.24 -30.56
CA THR A 356 3.93 20.47 -30.24
C THR A 356 3.35 21.71 -30.96
N HIS A 357 2.71 21.54 -32.13
CA HIS A 357 2.15 22.62 -32.96
C HIS A 357 0.60 22.51 -33.06
N ASP A 358 -0.06 22.00 -32.04
CA ASP A 358 -1.50 21.86 -32.04
C ASP A 358 -2.22 23.21 -32.11
N PRO A 359 -2.99 23.49 -33.17
CA PRO A 359 -3.67 24.78 -33.36
C PRO A 359 -4.75 25.06 -32.33
N ARG A 360 -5.21 24.03 -31.61
CA ARG A 360 -6.24 24.14 -30.56
C ARG A 360 -5.72 24.82 -29.30
N ILE A 361 -4.39 24.94 -29.13
CA ILE A 361 -3.76 25.52 -27.93
C ILE A 361 -3.74 27.03 -28.02
N THR A 362 -4.27 27.73 -27.00
CA THR A 362 -4.25 29.19 -26.94
C THR A 362 -2.80 29.73 -26.70
N ARG A 363 -2.54 31.03 -27.01
CA ARG A 363 -1.23 31.61 -26.72
C ARG A 363 -0.82 31.51 -25.25
N PHE A 364 -1.76 31.80 -24.36
CA PHE A 364 -1.56 31.66 -22.90
C PHE A 364 -1.45 30.18 -22.49
N GLY A 365 -2.20 29.30 -23.15
CA GLY A 365 -2.11 27.85 -22.98
C GLY A 365 -0.72 27.29 -23.31
N LYS A 366 -0.06 27.80 -24.37
CA LYS A 366 1.34 27.44 -24.70
C LYS A 366 2.31 27.80 -23.57
N PHE A 367 2.14 28.98 -22.97
CA PHE A 367 2.94 29.39 -21.81
C PHE A 367 2.71 28.43 -20.62
N MET A 368 1.43 28.16 -20.28
CA MET A 368 1.10 27.26 -19.17
C MET A 368 1.64 25.84 -19.37
N ARG A 369 1.52 25.26 -20.57
CA ARG A 369 2.04 23.93 -20.89
C ARG A 369 3.56 23.86 -20.81
N LYS A 370 4.26 24.86 -21.36
CA LYS A 370 5.72 24.95 -21.28
C LYS A 370 6.24 25.02 -19.85
N THR A 371 5.49 25.64 -18.94
CA THR A 371 5.82 25.78 -17.54
C THR A 371 5.15 24.75 -16.64
N ARG A 372 4.35 23.85 -17.19
CA ARG A 372 3.55 22.85 -16.46
C ARG A 372 2.56 23.42 -15.46
N LEU A 373 2.25 24.69 -15.55
CA LEU A 373 1.31 25.35 -14.65
C LEU A 373 -0.15 24.91 -14.89
N ASP A 374 -0.47 24.44 -16.09
CA ASP A 374 -1.79 23.89 -16.42
C ASP A 374 -2.14 22.62 -15.63
N GLU A 375 -1.15 21.84 -15.19
CA GLU A 375 -1.34 20.61 -14.44
C GLU A 375 -1.34 20.81 -12.92
N THR A 376 -1.01 22.01 -12.41
CA THR A 376 -0.94 22.28 -10.97
C THR A 376 -2.27 22.07 -10.20
N PRO A 377 -3.50 22.22 -10.78
CA PRO A 377 -4.72 21.90 -10.06
C PRO A 377 -4.86 20.41 -9.69
N GLN A 378 -4.02 19.52 -10.23
CA GLN A 378 -4.02 18.10 -9.85
C GLN A 378 -3.63 17.88 -8.38
N PHE A 379 -3.00 18.87 -7.72
CA PHE A 379 -2.80 18.81 -6.27
C PHE A 379 -4.12 18.67 -5.50
N PHE A 380 -5.24 19.18 -6.03
CA PHE A 380 -6.56 18.93 -5.45
C PHE A 380 -6.97 17.45 -5.62
N ASN A 381 -6.67 16.81 -6.76
CA ASN A 381 -6.93 15.38 -6.92
C ASN A 381 -6.11 14.54 -5.93
N VAL A 382 -4.88 14.98 -5.62
CA VAL A 382 -4.06 14.33 -4.59
C VAL A 382 -4.72 14.49 -3.22
N LEU A 383 -5.18 15.68 -2.83
CA LEU A 383 -5.85 15.90 -1.54
C LEU A 383 -7.12 15.06 -1.39
N ILE A 384 -7.95 14.98 -2.44
CA ILE A 384 -9.18 14.17 -2.47
C ILE A 384 -8.84 12.67 -2.35
N GLY A 385 -7.71 12.24 -2.90
CA GLY A 385 -7.24 10.85 -2.82
C GLY A 385 -7.34 10.05 -4.12
N ASP A 386 -7.72 10.71 -5.21
CA ASP A 386 -7.76 10.09 -6.55
C ASP A 386 -6.34 9.85 -7.08
N MET A 387 -5.41 10.73 -6.70
CA MET A 387 -4.01 10.71 -7.16
C MET A 387 -3.01 10.70 -6.00
N SER A 388 -1.76 10.48 -6.32
CA SER A 388 -0.55 10.62 -5.49
C SER A 388 0.39 11.63 -6.18
N LEU A 389 1.38 12.16 -5.48
CA LEU A 389 2.41 12.97 -6.12
C LEU A 389 3.20 12.16 -7.14
N VAL A 390 3.60 10.94 -6.75
CA VAL A 390 4.35 10.00 -7.60
C VAL A 390 3.57 8.73 -7.82
N GLY A 391 3.39 8.35 -9.08
CA GLY A 391 2.68 7.15 -9.52
C GLY A 391 2.66 7.07 -11.04
N PRO A 392 2.13 6.00 -11.64
CA PRO A 392 1.98 5.90 -13.08
C PRO A 392 1.06 7.01 -13.62
N ARG A 393 1.32 7.47 -14.83
CA ARG A 393 0.46 8.49 -15.46
C ARG A 393 -0.93 7.91 -15.74
N PRO A 394 -2.02 8.60 -15.35
CA PRO A 394 -3.37 8.14 -15.65
C PRO A 394 -3.71 8.39 -17.13
N GLU A 395 -4.21 7.37 -17.81
CA GLU A 395 -4.61 7.46 -19.22
C GLU A 395 -6.14 7.43 -19.39
N ARG A 396 -6.61 7.79 -20.58
CA ARG A 396 -8.03 7.72 -20.96
C ARG A 396 -8.40 6.27 -21.31
N GLN A 397 -9.63 5.87 -21.02
CA GLN A 397 -10.11 4.51 -21.34
C GLN A 397 -9.86 4.14 -22.80
N TYR A 398 -10.10 5.06 -23.73
CA TYR A 398 -9.87 4.89 -25.17
C TYR A 398 -8.44 4.40 -25.51
N TYR A 399 -7.41 4.96 -24.86
CA TYR A 399 -6.03 4.53 -25.09
C TYR A 399 -5.70 3.26 -24.30
N ILE A 400 -6.28 3.10 -23.12
CA ILE A 400 -6.10 1.89 -22.31
C ILE A 400 -6.58 0.66 -23.06
N ASP A 401 -7.72 0.73 -23.74
CA ASP A 401 -8.26 -0.40 -24.51
C ASP A 401 -7.27 -0.85 -25.60
N GLN A 402 -6.68 0.11 -26.33
CA GLN A 402 -5.67 -0.16 -27.36
C GLN A 402 -4.35 -0.68 -26.77
N ILE A 403 -3.93 -0.17 -25.61
CA ILE A 403 -2.71 -0.63 -24.93
C ILE A 403 -2.91 -2.04 -24.40
N VAL A 404 -4.04 -2.33 -23.76
CA VAL A 404 -4.33 -3.65 -23.17
C VAL A 404 -4.41 -4.75 -24.23
N GLU A 405 -4.88 -4.43 -25.44
CA GLU A 405 -4.89 -5.37 -26.56
C GLU A 405 -3.47 -5.85 -26.92
N LYS A 406 -2.48 -4.94 -26.90
CA LYS A 406 -1.06 -5.24 -27.22
C LYS A 406 -0.26 -5.66 -25.96
N ALA A 407 -0.60 -5.10 -24.79
CA ALA A 407 0.12 -5.26 -23.54
C ALA A 407 -0.86 -5.44 -22.35
N PRO A 408 -1.44 -6.64 -22.17
CA PRO A 408 -2.45 -6.93 -21.15
C PRO A 408 -2.00 -6.61 -19.71
N TYR A 409 -0.70 -6.66 -19.45
CA TYR A 409 -0.09 -6.34 -18.17
C TYR A 409 -0.15 -4.82 -17.80
N TYR A 410 -0.64 -3.94 -18.69
CA TYR A 410 -0.96 -2.55 -18.36
C TYR A 410 -1.86 -2.43 -17.13
N LYS A 411 -2.79 -3.38 -16.95
CA LYS A 411 -3.70 -3.43 -15.80
C LYS A 411 -2.99 -3.48 -14.44
N LEU A 412 -1.69 -3.85 -14.39
CA LEU A 412 -0.89 -3.76 -13.16
C LEU A 412 -0.84 -2.34 -12.59
N LEU A 413 -0.87 -1.33 -13.44
CA LEU A 413 -0.85 0.07 -13.03
C LEU A 413 -2.06 0.46 -12.16
N PHE A 414 -3.20 -0.22 -12.34
CA PHE A 414 -4.41 0.05 -11.55
C PHE A 414 -4.33 -0.38 -10.09
N ARG A 415 -3.27 -1.07 -9.69
CA ARG A 415 -3.06 -1.48 -8.29
C ARG A 415 -2.60 -0.37 -7.38
N ILE A 416 -2.10 0.72 -7.95
CA ILE A 416 -1.62 1.89 -7.21
C ILE A 416 -2.30 3.16 -7.71
N ARG A 417 -2.26 4.22 -6.90
CA ARG A 417 -2.78 5.52 -7.32
C ARG A 417 -1.95 6.10 -8.45
N PRO A 418 -2.59 6.68 -9.48
CA PRO A 418 -1.86 7.44 -10.50
C PRO A 418 -1.16 8.65 -9.88
N GLY A 419 -0.07 9.10 -10.52
CA GLY A 419 0.74 10.21 -10.05
C GLY A 419 0.54 11.49 -10.86
N ILE A 420 0.90 12.64 -10.24
CA ILE A 420 1.11 13.88 -10.97
C ILE A 420 2.37 13.73 -11.84
N THR A 421 3.38 13.04 -11.31
CA THR A 421 4.60 12.66 -12.04
C THR A 421 4.81 11.16 -11.98
N SER A 422 5.46 10.60 -12.99
CA SER A 422 5.80 9.18 -13.06
C SER A 422 7.27 8.96 -13.40
N TRP A 423 7.80 7.79 -13.06
CA TRP A 423 9.13 7.43 -13.51
C TRP A 423 9.21 7.34 -15.05
N GLY A 424 8.14 6.85 -15.68
CA GLY A 424 8.01 6.83 -17.13
C GLY A 424 8.12 8.21 -17.75
N GLU A 425 7.46 9.24 -17.18
CA GLU A 425 7.58 10.62 -17.68
C GLU A 425 8.99 11.20 -17.50
N VAL A 426 9.63 10.93 -16.37
CA VAL A 426 10.98 11.42 -16.07
C VAL A 426 12.05 10.80 -16.99
N LYS A 427 11.92 9.53 -17.35
CA LYS A 427 12.92 8.78 -18.14
C LYS A 427 12.63 8.78 -19.64
N PHE A 428 11.41 8.61 -20.05
CA PHE A 428 10.99 8.51 -21.44
C PHE A 428 10.43 9.84 -21.98
N GLY A 429 9.76 10.60 -21.12
CA GLY A 429 9.06 11.82 -21.53
C GLY A 429 7.60 11.56 -21.94
N TYR A 430 7.08 12.41 -22.85
CA TYR A 430 5.73 12.30 -23.36
C TYR A 430 5.66 11.30 -24.49
N ALA A 431 4.66 10.42 -24.43
CA ALA A 431 4.30 9.53 -25.52
C ALA A 431 3.34 10.26 -26.50
N GLU A 432 3.63 10.19 -27.78
CA GLU A 432 2.83 10.79 -28.86
C GLU A 432 1.93 9.76 -29.58
N ASN A 433 2.14 8.47 -29.30
CA ASN A 433 1.36 7.36 -29.87
C ASN A 433 1.28 6.19 -28.88
N VAL A 434 0.46 5.19 -29.23
CA VAL A 434 0.19 4.01 -28.36
C VAL A 434 1.47 3.16 -28.16
N ASP A 435 2.31 3.03 -29.18
CA ASP A 435 3.51 2.22 -29.08
C ASP A 435 4.53 2.86 -28.13
N GLU A 436 4.69 4.18 -28.16
CA GLU A 436 5.48 4.92 -27.17
C GLU A 436 4.89 4.81 -25.74
N MET A 437 3.55 4.77 -25.62
CA MET A 437 2.90 4.51 -24.31
C MET A 437 3.29 3.13 -23.79
N ILE A 438 3.40 2.12 -24.65
CA ILE A 438 3.83 0.77 -24.27
C ILE A 438 5.33 0.75 -23.89
N GLU A 439 6.17 1.51 -24.57
CA GLU A 439 7.59 1.63 -24.17
C GLU A 439 7.73 2.34 -22.81
N ARG A 440 6.98 3.40 -22.59
CA ARG A 440 6.94 4.09 -21.29
C ARG A 440 6.44 3.20 -20.17
N LEU A 441 5.48 2.29 -20.45
CA LEU A 441 4.92 1.34 -19.51
C LEU A 441 5.99 0.50 -18.78
N ARG A 442 7.10 0.16 -19.45
CA ARG A 442 8.20 -0.58 -18.83
C ARG A 442 8.77 0.13 -17.60
N TRP A 443 8.91 1.44 -17.68
CA TRP A 443 9.39 2.26 -16.56
C TRP A 443 8.38 2.37 -15.42
N ASP A 444 7.11 2.47 -15.76
CA ASP A 444 6.05 2.52 -14.75
C ASP A 444 5.88 1.16 -14.05
N ILE A 445 6.10 0.03 -14.73
CA ILE A 445 6.15 -1.30 -14.11
C ILE A 445 7.38 -1.42 -13.21
N LEU A 446 8.56 -1.00 -13.68
CA LEU A 446 9.77 -0.99 -12.85
C LEU A 446 9.58 -0.14 -11.58
N TYR A 447 8.85 0.97 -11.68
CA TYR A 447 8.49 1.76 -10.50
C TYR A 447 7.64 0.95 -9.52
N ILE A 448 6.60 0.26 -10.00
CA ILE A 448 5.71 -0.54 -9.16
C ILE A 448 6.51 -1.64 -8.42
N GLU A 449 7.37 -2.34 -9.12
CA GLU A 449 8.18 -3.43 -8.55
C GLU A 449 9.21 -2.95 -7.51
N ASN A 450 9.66 -1.69 -7.63
CA ASN A 450 10.70 -1.10 -6.77
C ASN A 450 10.19 0.05 -5.91
N MET A 451 8.86 0.15 -5.71
CA MET A 451 8.28 1.25 -4.93
C MET A 451 8.94 1.39 -3.57
N SER A 452 9.33 2.62 -3.25
CA SER A 452 9.83 3.03 -1.93
C SER A 452 9.74 4.54 -1.80
N LEU A 453 9.67 5.05 -0.56
CA LEU A 453 9.70 6.50 -0.31
C LEU A 453 10.97 7.15 -0.86
N GLN A 454 12.09 6.41 -0.85
CA GLN A 454 13.35 6.89 -1.41
C GLN A 454 13.28 7.06 -2.93
N LEU A 455 12.62 6.13 -3.64
CA LEU A 455 12.42 6.24 -5.10
C LEU A 455 11.47 7.38 -5.43
N ASP A 456 10.39 7.56 -4.66
CA ASP A 456 9.47 8.68 -4.81
C ASP A 456 10.20 10.02 -4.69
N LEU A 457 11.05 10.17 -3.67
CA LEU A 457 11.84 11.39 -3.48
C LEU A 457 12.79 11.65 -4.67
N LYS A 458 13.45 10.61 -5.18
CA LYS A 458 14.28 10.73 -6.39
C LYS A 458 13.48 11.22 -7.58
N ILE A 459 12.30 10.62 -7.84
CA ILE A 459 11.43 11.01 -8.95
C ILE A 459 11.00 12.47 -8.81
N LEU A 460 10.60 12.90 -7.61
CA LEU A 460 10.23 14.30 -7.35
C LEU A 460 11.37 15.26 -7.63
N ILE A 461 12.59 14.96 -7.17
CA ILE A 461 13.77 15.80 -7.44
C ILE A 461 14.02 15.90 -8.96
N TYR A 462 14.01 14.78 -9.69
CA TYR A 462 14.19 14.79 -11.14
C TYR A 462 13.07 15.55 -11.86
N THR A 463 11.83 15.44 -11.39
CA THR A 463 10.69 16.20 -11.94
C THR A 463 10.92 17.72 -11.81
N VAL A 464 11.35 18.18 -10.62
CA VAL A 464 11.66 19.60 -10.40
C VAL A 464 12.78 20.05 -11.35
N LEU A 465 13.84 19.25 -11.51
CA LEU A 465 14.93 19.58 -12.43
C LEU A 465 14.47 19.67 -13.90
N ILE A 466 13.55 18.78 -14.34
CA ILE A 466 12.99 18.81 -15.69
C ILE A 466 12.12 20.07 -15.89
N VAL A 467 11.29 20.41 -14.91
CA VAL A 467 10.45 21.62 -14.95
C VAL A 467 11.31 22.88 -15.02
N LEU A 468 12.37 22.96 -14.20
CA LEU A 468 13.30 24.11 -14.20
C LEU A 468 14.07 24.25 -15.53
N LYS A 469 14.42 23.14 -16.19
CA LYS A 469 15.03 23.14 -17.52
C LYS A 469 14.05 23.49 -18.64
N ARG A 470 12.78 23.80 -18.32
CA ARG A 470 11.71 24.11 -19.28
C ARG A 470 11.58 23.07 -20.41
N ALA A 471 11.84 21.82 -20.10
CA ALA A 471 11.73 20.69 -21.03
C ALA A 471 10.25 20.21 -21.22
N GLY A 472 9.27 21.02 -20.87
CA GLY A 472 7.85 20.80 -21.18
C GLY A 472 7.59 21.03 -22.68
N LYS A 473 6.82 20.13 -23.31
CA LYS A 473 6.32 20.30 -24.69
C LYS A 473 5.10 21.22 -24.71
#